data_b02d92af43833876fb29252c332ea169
#
_entry.id   b02d92af43833876fb29252c332ea169
#
_cell.length_a   1.000
_cell.length_b   1.000
_cell.length_c   1.000
_cell.angle_alpha   90.00
_cell.angle_beta   90.00
_cell.angle_gamma   90.00
#
_symmetry.space_group_name_H-M   'P 1'
#
loop_
_entity.id
_entity.type
_entity.pdbx_description
1 polymer ?
#
loop_
_entity_poly.entity_id
_entity_poly.type
_entity_poly.pdbx_seq_one_letter_code
_entity_poly.pdbx_strand_id
1 'polypeptide(L)'
;MTIDSKEAHKAVHSIDNAADKDVPAAHSIDTATGEDAPAELSTRVKQIFTDIAWKYERFNALSSFGRYRSWLRTLIDKSPITSQSRLLDIAGGTGDVAFTACAQKPPASIVLSDYTPAMLEVAQARLNAGEAKGVPVELAVVDGQDIPYEDESFDILTMSYGIRNMPERERALSEMYRVLKPGGALCVLEFSTPPNPLMRLGYRIYLRWGIPAWGKIVTG
;
A
#
# COMPACT_ATOMS: atom_id res chain seq x y z
N MET A 1 16.85 -9.49 9.26
CA MET A 1 16.27 -10.85 9.32
C MET A 1 16.03 -11.25 7.88
N THR A 2 16.89 -12.12 7.34
CA THR A 2 16.79 -12.59 5.95
C THR A 2 15.56 -13.49 5.89
N ILE A 3 14.53 -13.06 5.19
CA ILE A 3 13.32 -13.88 5.01
C ILE A 3 13.65 -14.91 3.92
N ASP A 4 13.81 -16.17 4.31
CA ASP A 4 13.88 -17.34 3.41
C ASP A 4 12.53 -17.49 2.68
N SER A 5 12.54 -18.10 1.48
CA SER A 5 11.32 -18.37 0.69
C SER A 5 10.21 -19.07 1.49
N LYS A 6 10.56 -19.89 2.50
CA LYS A 6 9.62 -20.52 3.45
C LYS A 6 9.03 -19.53 4.45
N GLU A 7 9.75 -18.48 4.83
CA GLU A 7 9.25 -17.43 5.71
C GLU A 7 8.37 -16.44 4.93
N ALA A 8 8.68 -16.16 3.66
CA ALA A 8 7.80 -15.41 2.77
C ALA A 8 6.45 -16.16 2.59
N HIS A 9 6.49 -17.47 2.37
CA HIS A 9 5.29 -18.32 2.29
C HIS A 9 4.49 -18.34 3.62
N LYS A 10 5.16 -18.32 4.78
CA LYS A 10 4.51 -18.16 6.09
C LYS A 10 3.90 -16.79 6.29
N ALA A 11 4.54 -15.73 5.79
CA ALA A 11 4.02 -14.38 5.84
C ALA A 11 2.76 -14.24 4.96
N VAL A 12 2.73 -14.88 3.77
CA VAL A 12 1.54 -14.98 2.90
C VAL A 12 0.38 -15.64 3.64
N HIS A 13 0.60 -16.82 4.23
CA HIS A 13 -0.43 -17.49 5.04
C HIS A 13 -0.88 -16.71 6.27
N SER A 14 -0.02 -15.88 6.84
CA SER A 14 -0.38 -14.97 7.93
C SER A 14 -1.27 -13.81 7.45
N ILE A 15 -1.03 -13.31 6.24
CA ILE A 15 -1.84 -12.26 5.61
C ILE A 15 -3.20 -12.84 5.17
N ASP A 16 -3.23 -14.02 4.58
CA ASP A 16 -4.47 -14.69 4.15
C ASP A 16 -5.35 -15.11 5.35
N ASN A 17 -4.77 -15.57 6.46
CA ASN A 17 -5.51 -15.83 7.68
C ASN A 17 -5.99 -14.55 8.41
N ALA A 18 -5.36 -13.39 8.13
CA ALA A 18 -5.80 -12.10 8.64
C ALA A 18 -6.90 -11.47 7.75
N ALA A 19 -6.99 -11.85 6.48
CA ALA A 19 -8.09 -11.51 5.56
C ALA A 19 -9.32 -12.35 5.93
N ASP A 20 -10.02 -11.94 6.99
CA ASP A 20 -11.27 -12.58 7.43
C ASP A 20 -12.33 -12.43 6.32
N LYS A 21 -12.94 -13.57 5.92
CA LYS A 21 -14.04 -13.63 4.93
C LYS A 21 -15.26 -12.79 5.33
N ASP A 22 -15.28 -12.28 6.56
CA ASP A 22 -16.36 -11.48 7.15
C ASP A 22 -16.09 -9.96 7.13
N VAL A 23 -14.99 -9.48 6.53
CA VAL A 23 -14.75 -8.02 6.40
C VAL A 23 -15.64 -7.49 5.28
N PRO A 24 -16.61 -6.59 5.58
CA PRO A 24 -17.46 -6.03 4.53
C PRO A 24 -16.63 -5.31 3.48
N ALA A 25 -17.01 -5.50 2.24
CA ALA A 25 -16.36 -5.05 1.02
C ALA A 25 -16.06 -3.54 0.87
N ALA A 26 -16.38 -2.73 1.85
CA ALA A 26 -16.01 -1.30 1.85
C ALA A 26 -14.50 -1.07 2.09
N HIS A 27 -13.75 -2.10 2.49
CA HIS A 27 -12.30 -2.03 2.72
C HIS A 27 -11.49 -2.99 1.84
N SER A 28 -12.13 -3.97 1.28
CA SER A 28 -11.62 -4.76 0.19
C SER A 28 -12.49 -4.47 -1.01
N ILE A 29 -11.88 -4.26 -2.15
CA ILE A 29 -12.56 -4.30 -3.44
C ILE A 29 -13.01 -5.74 -3.76
N ASP A 30 -13.01 -6.59 -2.77
CA ASP A 30 -13.55 -7.96 -2.70
C ASP A 30 -15.09 -8.01 -2.74
N THR A 31 -15.72 -7.11 -3.52
CA THR A 31 -17.09 -7.29 -3.96
C THR A 31 -17.16 -7.97 -5.32
N ALA A 32 -16.05 -8.50 -5.81
CA ALA A 32 -16.10 -9.50 -6.84
C ALA A 32 -16.75 -10.75 -6.23
N THR A 33 -18.03 -10.94 -6.48
CA THR A 33 -18.65 -12.25 -6.38
C THR A 33 -17.79 -13.20 -7.22
N GLY A 34 -17.19 -14.20 -6.66
CA GLY A 34 -16.23 -15.21 -7.07
C GLY A 34 -16.08 -15.67 -8.52
N GLU A 35 -16.38 -14.86 -9.52
CA GLU A 35 -16.36 -15.19 -10.94
C GLU A 35 -15.72 -14.12 -11.83
N ASP A 36 -15.31 -12.95 -11.30
CA ASP A 36 -14.67 -11.93 -12.12
C ASP A 36 -13.24 -12.34 -12.48
N ALA A 37 -12.89 -12.32 -13.77
CA ALA A 37 -11.53 -12.60 -14.21
C ALA A 37 -10.54 -11.57 -13.61
N PRO A 38 -9.29 -11.98 -13.29
CA PRO A 38 -8.29 -11.08 -12.66
C PRO A 38 -8.11 -9.72 -13.36
N ALA A 39 -8.26 -9.68 -14.70
CA ALA A 39 -8.18 -8.46 -15.50
C ALA A 39 -9.35 -7.50 -15.27
N GLU A 40 -10.56 -8.00 -15.04
CA GLU A 40 -11.74 -7.18 -14.74
C GLU A 40 -11.64 -6.57 -13.35
N LEU A 41 -11.15 -7.33 -12.38
CA LEU A 41 -10.88 -6.84 -11.03
C LEU A 41 -9.85 -5.71 -11.05
N SER A 42 -8.73 -5.87 -11.76
CA SER A 42 -7.70 -4.84 -11.90
C SER A 42 -8.25 -3.56 -12.54
N THR A 43 -9.08 -3.69 -13.56
CA THR A 43 -9.70 -2.54 -14.25
C THR A 43 -10.65 -1.79 -13.32
N ARG A 44 -11.46 -2.51 -12.55
CA ARG A 44 -12.40 -1.93 -11.59
C ARG A 44 -11.68 -1.21 -10.44
N VAL A 45 -10.62 -1.82 -9.92
CA VAL A 45 -9.73 -1.22 -8.90
C VAL A 45 -9.17 0.10 -9.43
N LYS A 46 -8.60 0.09 -10.63
CA LYS A 46 -8.04 1.28 -11.27
C LYS A 46 -9.05 2.40 -11.41
N GLN A 47 -10.30 2.09 -11.83
CA GLN A 47 -11.35 3.10 -11.97
C GLN A 47 -11.70 3.74 -10.63
N ILE A 48 -11.88 2.96 -9.57
CA ILE A 48 -12.21 3.47 -8.23
C ILE A 48 -11.11 4.42 -7.74
N PHE A 49 -9.84 4.04 -7.86
CA PHE A 49 -8.74 4.90 -7.42
C PHE A 49 -8.58 6.16 -8.29
N THR A 50 -8.89 6.08 -9.59
CA THR A 50 -8.94 7.25 -10.45
C THR A 50 -9.97 8.28 -9.94
N ASP A 51 -11.17 7.82 -9.59
CA ASP A 51 -12.27 8.68 -9.17
C ASP A 51 -12.02 9.37 -7.81
N ILE A 52 -11.24 8.75 -6.94
CA ILE A 52 -11.00 9.26 -5.58
C ILE A 52 -9.61 9.87 -5.37
N ALA A 53 -8.71 9.85 -6.34
CA ALA A 53 -7.30 10.22 -6.18
C ALA A 53 -7.10 11.55 -5.41
N TRP A 54 -7.78 12.61 -5.80
CA TRP A 54 -7.68 13.94 -5.16
C TRP A 54 -8.35 14.06 -3.78
N LYS A 55 -9.18 13.07 -3.41
CA LYS A 55 -9.89 13.02 -2.12
C LYS A 55 -9.30 11.96 -1.18
N TYR A 56 -8.38 11.15 -1.69
CA TYR A 56 -7.86 9.95 -1.03
C TYR A 56 -7.24 10.24 0.34
N GLU A 57 -6.36 11.24 0.43
CA GLU A 57 -5.73 11.63 1.70
C GLU A 57 -6.76 12.09 2.76
N ARG A 58 -7.75 12.87 2.31
CA ARG A 58 -8.81 13.36 3.22
C ARG A 58 -9.66 12.20 3.73
N PHE A 59 -9.97 11.25 2.86
CA PHE A 59 -10.68 10.04 3.23
C PHE A 59 -9.90 9.22 4.26
N ASN A 60 -8.62 8.96 4.02
CA ASN A 60 -7.75 8.23 4.93
C ASN A 60 -7.61 8.94 6.29
N ALA A 61 -7.46 10.27 6.29
CA ALA A 61 -7.37 11.04 7.52
C ALA A 61 -8.66 10.95 8.36
N LEU A 62 -9.83 11.09 7.73
CA LEU A 62 -11.11 11.03 8.42
C LEU A 62 -11.45 9.61 8.89
N SER A 63 -11.33 8.62 8.01
CA SER A 63 -11.65 7.22 8.31
C SER A 63 -10.72 6.60 9.36
N SER A 64 -9.53 7.14 9.55
CA SER A 64 -8.58 6.71 10.59
C SER A 64 -8.66 7.54 11.87
N PHE A 65 -9.59 8.46 11.99
CA PHE A 65 -9.63 9.45 13.08
C PHE A 65 -8.29 10.20 13.26
N GLY A 66 -7.64 10.55 12.14
CA GLY A 66 -6.35 11.22 12.11
C GLY A 66 -5.12 10.34 12.39
N ARG A 67 -5.30 9.05 12.66
CA ARG A 67 -4.20 8.14 13.03
C ARG A 67 -3.37 7.67 11.82
N TYR A 68 -3.89 7.79 10.62
CA TYR A 68 -3.24 7.37 9.39
C TYR A 68 -1.77 7.83 9.31
N ARG A 69 -1.53 9.12 9.48
CA ARG A 69 -0.17 9.69 9.45
C ARG A 69 0.77 9.11 10.52
N SER A 70 0.24 8.76 11.69
CA SER A 70 1.03 8.10 12.74
C SER A 70 1.45 6.68 12.33
N TRP A 71 0.58 5.95 11.63
CA TRP A 71 0.89 4.61 11.13
C TRP A 71 1.96 4.66 10.06
N LEU A 72 1.89 5.61 9.11
CA LEU A 72 2.93 5.81 8.09
C LEU A 72 4.29 6.14 8.73
N ARG A 73 4.30 7.04 9.73
CA ARG A 73 5.53 7.35 10.46
C ARG A 73 6.10 6.11 11.14
N THR A 74 5.26 5.29 11.75
CA THR A 74 5.69 4.04 12.38
C THR A 74 6.24 3.05 11.36
N LEU A 75 5.63 2.95 10.17
CA LEU A 75 6.16 2.12 9.07
C LEU A 75 7.59 2.53 8.73
N ILE A 76 7.80 3.82 8.46
CA ILE A 76 9.12 4.36 8.10
C ILE A 76 10.12 4.25 9.26
N ASP A 77 9.69 4.51 10.49
CA ASP A 77 10.56 4.40 11.68
C ASP A 77 11.10 2.98 11.86
N LYS A 78 10.24 1.98 11.63
CA LYS A 78 10.61 0.55 11.73
C LYS A 78 11.32 0.01 10.48
N SER A 79 11.24 0.69 9.35
CA SER A 79 11.94 0.30 8.14
C SER A 79 13.44 0.56 8.26
N PRO A 80 14.33 -0.36 7.82
CA PRO A 80 15.79 -0.21 7.92
C PRO A 80 16.34 0.70 6.80
N ILE A 81 15.65 1.80 6.52
CA ILE A 81 16.06 2.79 5.52
C ILE A 81 17.31 3.53 6.00
N THR A 82 18.26 3.69 5.11
CA THR A 82 19.49 4.48 5.28
C THR A 82 19.63 5.50 4.15
N SER A 83 20.56 6.44 4.29
CA SER A 83 20.87 7.42 3.23
C SER A 83 21.47 6.79 1.96
N GLN A 84 21.81 5.50 1.98
CA GLN A 84 22.33 4.75 0.83
C GLN A 84 21.25 3.89 0.18
N SER A 85 20.08 3.75 0.81
CA SER A 85 19.03 2.86 0.32
C SER A 85 18.39 3.37 -0.97
N ARG A 86 18.24 2.47 -1.94
CA ARG A 86 17.32 2.64 -3.06
C ARG A 86 15.97 2.02 -2.68
N LEU A 87 14.93 2.83 -2.59
CA LEU A 87 13.61 2.43 -2.13
C LEU A 87 12.64 2.30 -3.29
N LEU A 88 11.83 1.25 -3.31
CA LEU A 88 10.67 1.10 -4.19
C LEU A 88 9.39 1.11 -3.34
N ASP A 89 8.52 2.10 -3.58
CA ASP A 89 7.20 2.19 -2.94
C ASP A 89 6.15 1.64 -3.91
N ILE A 90 5.68 0.41 -3.65
CA ILE A 90 4.71 -0.31 -4.48
C ILE A 90 3.30 0.02 -4.04
N ALA A 91 2.41 0.29 -5.01
CA ALA A 91 1.07 0.80 -4.77
C ALA A 91 1.11 2.05 -3.87
N GLY A 92 2.08 2.92 -4.13
CA GLY A 92 2.39 4.09 -3.32
C GLY A 92 1.36 5.22 -3.43
N GLY A 93 0.43 5.11 -4.40
CA GLY A 93 -0.68 6.03 -4.56
C GLY A 93 -0.23 7.46 -4.75
N THR A 94 -0.74 8.35 -3.91
CA THR A 94 -0.39 9.79 -3.91
C THR A 94 0.96 10.10 -3.28
N GLY A 95 1.73 9.07 -2.84
CA GLY A 95 3.10 9.21 -2.33
C GLY A 95 3.22 9.41 -0.82
N ASP A 96 2.20 9.11 -0.04
CA ASP A 96 2.22 9.34 1.41
C ASP A 96 3.37 8.63 2.13
N VAL A 97 3.69 7.39 1.76
CA VAL A 97 4.81 6.62 2.32
C VAL A 97 6.13 7.22 1.84
N ALA A 98 6.29 7.42 0.53
CA ALA A 98 7.49 7.98 -0.09
C ALA A 98 7.86 9.34 0.51
N PHE A 99 6.91 10.29 0.61
CA PHE A 99 7.17 11.61 1.17
C PHE A 99 7.38 11.58 2.69
N THR A 100 6.77 10.62 3.40
CA THR A 100 7.09 10.37 4.81
C THR A 100 8.53 9.89 4.97
N ALA A 101 9.01 9.01 4.07
CA ALA A 101 10.41 8.57 4.06
C ALA A 101 11.36 9.73 3.79
N CYS A 102 11.08 10.56 2.77
CA CYS A 102 11.86 11.77 2.51
C CYS A 102 11.97 12.71 3.72
N ALA A 103 10.91 12.77 4.53
CA ALA A 103 10.86 13.66 5.69
C ALA A 103 11.58 13.10 6.93
N GLN A 104 11.54 11.78 7.16
CA GLN A 104 12.00 11.15 8.41
C GLN A 104 13.35 10.42 8.26
N LYS A 105 13.51 9.65 7.18
CA LYS A 105 14.69 8.83 6.88
C LYS A 105 15.00 8.92 5.39
N PRO A 106 15.55 10.06 4.91
CA PRO A 106 15.77 10.29 3.49
C PRO A 106 16.68 9.19 2.89
N PRO A 107 16.18 8.38 1.93
CA PRO A 107 17.00 7.40 1.22
C PRO A 107 17.84 8.06 0.11
N ALA A 108 18.72 7.29 -0.55
CA ALA A 108 19.48 7.78 -1.70
C ALA A 108 18.57 8.11 -2.89
N SER A 109 17.53 7.31 -3.13
CA SER A 109 16.52 7.53 -4.15
C SER A 109 15.25 6.74 -3.87
N ILE A 110 14.13 7.20 -4.44
CA ILE A 110 12.84 6.52 -4.38
C ILE A 110 12.31 6.31 -5.80
N VAL A 111 11.81 5.10 -6.09
CA VAL A 111 10.84 4.87 -7.15
C VAL A 111 9.46 4.79 -6.47
N LEU A 112 8.62 5.78 -6.71
CA LEU A 112 7.23 5.80 -6.28
C LEU A 112 6.38 5.23 -7.40
N SER A 113 5.80 4.07 -7.19
CA SER A 113 5.06 3.36 -8.22
C SER A 113 3.61 3.10 -7.82
N ASP A 114 2.72 3.19 -8.81
CA ASP A 114 1.32 2.80 -8.67
C ASP A 114 0.77 2.28 -10.01
N TYR A 115 -0.22 1.40 -9.94
CA TYR A 115 -0.91 0.89 -11.13
C TYR A 115 -1.85 1.94 -11.76
N THR A 116 -2.25 2.96 -11.00
CA THR A 116 -3.23 3.98 -11.38
C THR A 116 -2.52 5.31 -11.71
N PRO A 117 -2.43 5.72 -12.99
CA PRO A 117 -1.77 6.97 -13.37
C PRO A 117 -2.32 8.23 -12.66
N ALA A 118 -3.63 8.30 -12.43
CA ALA A 118 -4.25 9.43 -11.72
C ALA A 118 -3.72 9.62 -10.29
N MET A 119 -3.31 8.55 -9.61
CA MET A 119 -2.63 8.63 -8.32
C MET A 119 -1.26 9.29 -8.44
N LEU A 120 -0.50 8.92 -9.47
CA LEU A 120 0.82 9.48 -9.75
C LEU A 120 0.75 10.94 -10.20
N GLU A 121 -0.34 11.39 -10.82
CA GLU A 121 -0.56 12.81 -11.12
C GLU A 121 -0.64 13.65 -9.83
N VAL A 122 -1.33 13.15 -8.80
CA VAL A 122 -1.35 13.79 -7.48
C VAL A 122 0.04 13.77 -6.85
N ALA A 123 0.75 12.64 -6.92
CA ALA A 123 2.12 12.54 -6.43
C ALA A 123 3.06 13.52 -7.15
N GLN A 124 2.90 13.71 -8.48
CA GLN A 124 3.67 14.69 -9.24
C GLN A 124 3.41 16.13 -8.77
N ALA A 125 2.16 16.48 -8.49
CA ALA A 125 1.83 17.79 -7.94
C ALA A 125 2.52 18.03 -6.58
N ARG A 126 2.59 17.00 -5.73
CA ARG A 126 3.29 17.03 -4.44
C ARG A 126 4.82 17.12 -4.59
N LEU A 127 5.39 16.42 -5.58
CA LEU A 127 6.80 16.58 -5.95
C LEU A 127 7.11 18.03 -6.34
N ASN A 128 6.27 18.61 -7.19
CA ASN A 128 6.42 20.01 -7.63
C ASN A 128 6.28 21.00 -6.45
N ALA A 129 5.51 20.63 -5.42
CA ALA A 129 5.39 21.39 -4.17
C ALA A 129 6.61 21.21 -3.22
N GLY A 130 7.60 20.39 -3.58
CA GLY A 130 8.84 20.21 -2.83
C GLY A 130 8.77 19.19 -1.68
N GLU A 131 7.75 18.32 -1.64
CA GLU A 131 7.60 17.34 -0.55
C GLU A 131 8.72 16.29 -0.51
N ALA A 132 9.43 16.06 -1.63
CA ALA A 132 10.59 15.17 -1.69
C ALA A 132 11.82 15.68 -0.91
N LYS A 133 11.86 16.97 -0.53
CA LYS A 133 12.94 17.56 0.29
C LYS A 133 14.36 17.31 -0.25
N GLY A 134 14.51 17.26 -1.57
CA GLY A 134 15.79 17.06 -2.25
C GLY A 134 16.15 15.58 -2.49
N VAL A 135 15.36 14.63 -2.04
CA VAL A 135 15.52 13.21 -2.39
C VAL A 135 15.10 13.02 -3.85
N PRO A 136 15.90 12.37 -4.70
CA PRO A 136 15.48 11.98 -6.05
C PRO A 136 14.29 11.01 -5.99
N VAL A 137 13.15 11.39 -6.61
CA VAL A 137 11.95 10.57 -6.69
C VAL A 137 11.56 10.41 -8.15
N GLU A 138 11.53 9.16 -8.62
CA GLU A 138 11.01 8.76 -9.91
C GLU A 138 9.56 8.30 -9.74
N LEU A 139 8.65 8.69 -10.65
CA LEU A 139 7.28 8.19 -10.69
C LEU A 139 7.16 7.15 -11.80
N ALA A 140 6.63 5.96 -11.49
CA ALA A 140 6.51 4.86 -12.43
C ALA A 140 5.13 4.20 -12.37
N VAL A 141 4.50 3.99 -13.53
CA VAL A 141 3.28 3.15 -13.60
C VAL A 141 3.72 1.69 -13.60
N VAL A 142 3.40 0.96 -12.53
CA VAL A 142 3.85 -0.42 -12.33
C VAL A 142 2.70 -1.28 -11.82
N ASP A 143 2.53 -2.45 -12.44
CA ASP A 143 1.77 -3.53 -11.84
C ASP A 143 2.66 -4.25 -10.82
N GLY A 144 2.24 -4.29 -9.56
CA GLY A 144 2.98 -5.01 -8.51
C GLY A 144 3.09 -6.52 -8.73
N GLN A 145 2.34 -7.06 -9.69
CA GLN A 145 2.39 -8.46 -10.11
C GLN A 145 3.36 -8.71 -11.28
N ASP A 146 3.93 -7.63 -11.86
CA ASP A 146 4.90 -7.68 -12.98
C ASP A 146 5.78 -6.42 -12.89
N ILE A 147 6.80 -6.49 -12.04
CA ILE A 147 7.64 -5.34 -11.69
C ILE A 147 8.75 -5.20 -12.73
N PRO A 148 8.79 -4.11 -13.56
CA PRO A 148 9.70 -3.96 -14.69
C PRO A 148 11.12 -3.51 -14.26
N TYR A 149 11.65 -4.13 -13.23
CA TYR A 149 13.02 -3.90 -12.75
C TYR A 149 13.77 -5.22 -12.65
N GLU A 150 15.09 -5.16 -12.78
CA GLU A 150 15.97 -6.33 -12.65
C GLU A 150 15.92 -6.93 -11.25
N ASP A 151 16.32 -8.20 -11.13
CA ASP A 151 16.50 -8.87 -9.85
C ASP A 151 17.45 -8.06 -8.95
N GLU A 152 17.21 -8.10 -7.65
CA GLU A 152 18.11 -7.49 -6.65
C GLU A 152 18.39 -5.99 -6.89
N SER A 153 17.39 -5.22 -7.37
CA SER A 153 17.55 -3.80 -7.72
C SER A 153 17.36 -2.85 -6.55
N PHE A 154 16.63 -3.25 -5.50
CA PHE A 154 16.23 -2.38 -4.41
C PHE A 154 16.68 -2.87 -3.05
N ASP A 155 17.06 -1.93 -2.17
CA ASP A 155 17.44 -2.25 -0.79
C ASP A 155 16.21 -2.36 0.12
N ILE A 156 15.19 -1.53 -0.14
CA ILE A 156 13.96 -1.46 0.64
C ILE A 156 12.76 -1.42 -0.32
N LEU A 157 11.76 -2.23 -0.02
CA LEU A 157 10.42 -2.10 -0.58
C LEU A 157 9.44 -1.66 0.51
N THR A 158 8.57 -0.72 0.18
CA THR A 158 7.45 -0.33 1.02
C THR A 158 6.13 -0.56 0.29
N MET A 159 5.09 -0.89 1.06
CA MET A 159 3.71 -0.95 0.58
C MET A 159 2.77 -0.59 1.73
N SER A 160 1.78 0.24 1.43
CA SER A 160 0.75 0.61 2.38
C SER A 160 -0.64 0.41 1.78
N TYR A 161 -1.42 -0.50 2.37
CA TYR A 161 -2.81 -0.81 1.97
C TYR A 161 -2.98 -1.26 0.51
N GLY A 162 -1.93 -1.82 -0.10
CA GLY A 162 -1.89 -2.22 -1.51
C GLY A 162 -2.21 -3.68 -1.74
N ILE A 163 -1.68 -4.60 -0.91
CA ILE A 163 -1.68 -6.06 -1.20
C ILE A 163 -3.10 -6.65 -1.35
N ARG A 164 -4.08 -6.16 -0.59
CA ARG A 164 -5.47 -6.62 -0.66
C ARG A 164 -6.14 -6.32 -2.00
N ASN A 165 -5.61 -5.36 -2.77
CA ASN A 165 -6.13 -4.92 -4.06
C ASN A 165 -5.47 -5.67 -5.24
N MET A 166 -4.51 -6.55 -4.98
CA MET A 166 -3.80 -7.33 -6.00
C MET A 166 -4.49 -8.69 -6.16
N PRO A 167 -4.98 -9.03 -7.38
CA PRO A 167 -5.67 -10.30 -7.62
C PRO A 167 -4.77 -11.52 -7.35
N GLU A 168 -3.53 -11.48 -7.81
CA GLU A 168 -2.55 -12.57 -7.68
C GLU A 168 -1.50 -12.22 -6.61
N ARG A 169 -1.88 -12.25 -5.33
CA ARG A 169 -1.03 -11.81 -4.21
C ARG A 169 0.30 -12.55 -4.10
N GLU A 170 0.29 -13.87 -4.35
CA GLU A 170 1.51 -14.68 -4.34
C GLU A 170 2.49 -14.26 -5.43
N ARG A 171 1.98 -13.98 -6.63
CA ARG A 171 2.78 -13.45 -7.74
C ARG A 171 3.37 -12.09 -7.40
N ALA A 172 2.56 -11.18 -6.85
CA ALA A 172 3.02 -9.87 -6.43
C ALA A 172 4.15 -9.96 -5.38
N LEU A 173 3.99 -10.84 -4.37
CA LEU A 173 5.04 -11.07 -3.36
C LEU A 173 6.29 -11.72 -3.95
N SER A 174 6.15 -12.62 -4.92
CA SER A 174 7.29 -13.18 -5.65
C SER A 174 8.06 -12.12 -6.42
N GLU A 175 7.39 -11.22 -7.10
CA GLU A 175 8.01 -10.10 -7.83
C GLU A 175 8.72 -9.13 -6.87
N MET A 176 8.07 -8.78 -5.75
CA MET A 176 8.70 -7.96 -4.71
C MET A 176 9.96 -8.62 -4.14
N TYR A 177 9.91 -9.92 -3.91
CA TYR A 177 11.07 -10.67 -3.45
C TYR A 177 12.18 -10.70 -4.51
N ARG A 178 11.85 -10.91 -5.79
CA ARG A 178 12.80 -10.95 -6.90
C ARG A 178 13.60 -9.66 -7.03
N VAL A 179 12.92 -8.51 -6.96
CA VAL A 179 13.60 -7.21 -7.12
C VAL A 179 14.30 -6.73 -5.86
N LEU A 180 14.11 -7.39 -4.73
CA LEU A 180 14.73 -7.04 -3.45
C LEU A 180 16.12 -7.67 -3.35
N LYS A 181 17.14 -6.87 -3.03
CA LYS A 181 18.51 -7.35 -2.82
C LYS A 181 18.61 -8.34 -1.66
N PRO A 182 19.56 -9.27 -1.68
CA PRO A 182 19.88 -10.06 -0.51
C PRO A 182 20.14 -9.17 0.72
N GLY A 183 19.44 -9.45 1.82
CA GLY A 183 19.52 -8.63 3.04
C GLY A 183 18.64 -7.36 3.01
N GLY A 184 17.96 -7.08 1.89
CA GLY A 184 16.95 -6.02 1.80
C GLY A 184 15.69 -6.32 2.62
N ALA A 185 14.81 -5.36 2.74
CA ALA A 185 13.59 -5.49 3.55
C ALA A 185 12.33 -5.07 2.81
N LEU A 186 11.28 -5.90 2.87
CA LEU A 186 9.92 -5.55 2.50
C LEU A 186 9.17 -5.10 3.76
N CYS A 187 8.64 -3.88 3.75
CA CYS A 187 7.93 -3.25 4.85
C CYS A 187 6.47 -2.99 4.44
N VAL A 188 5.54 -3.73 5.02
CA VAL A 188 4.11 -3.67 4.66
C VAL A 188 3.30 -3.10 5.82
N LEU A 189 2.44 -2.12 5.51
CA LEU A 189 1.39 -1.62 6.38
C LEU A 189 0.04 -2.05 5.83
N GLU A 190 -0.69 -2.89 6.58
CA GLU A 190 -1.98 -3.39 6.14
C GLU A 190 -2.97 -3.53 7.32
N PHE A 191 -4.25 -3.47 7.01
CA PHE A 191 -5.29 -3.74 7.99
C PHE A 191 -5.36 -5.21 8.34
N SER A 192 -5.57 -5.50 9.62
CA SER A 192 -5.79 -6.86 10.09
C SER A 192 -7.01 -6.91 11.02
N THR A 193 -7.62 -8.09 11.11
CA THR A 193 -8.73 -8.31 12.03
C THR A 193 -8.25 -8.34 13.48
N PRO A 194 -8.84 -7.54 14.39
CA PRO A 194 -8.47 -7.56 15.79
C PRO A 194 -8.62 -8.96 16.42
N PRO A 195 -7.62 -9.46 17.17
CA PRO A 195 -7.69 -10.78 17.81
C PRO A 195 -8.75 -10.83 18.93
N ASN A 196 -8.99 -9.71 19.60
CA ASN A 196 -10.00 -9.62 20.68
C ASN A 196 -11.42 -9.61 20.08
N PRO A 197 -12.33 -10.54 20.51
CA PRO A 197 -13.69 -10.65 19.96
C PRO A 197 -14.55 -9.38 20.11
N LEU A 198 -14.42 -8.66 21.23
CA LEU A 198 -15.18 -7.43 21.49
C LEU A 198 -14.70 -6.29 20.56
N MET A 199 -13.38 -6.15 20.41
CA MET A 199 -12.80 -5.18 19.47
C MET A 199 -13.17 -5.54 18.03
N ARG A 200 -13.21 -6.83 17.68
CA ARG A 200 -13.64 -7.33 16.36
C ARG A 200 -15.09 -6.95 16.08
N LEU A 201 -15.98 -7.08 17.04
CA LEU A 201 -17.37 -6.66 16.88
C LEU A 201 -17.49 -5.16 16.62
N GLY A 202 -16.81 -4.33 17.41
CA GLY A 202 -16.76 -2.88 17.18
C GLY A 202 -16.17 -2.51 15.82
N TYR A 203 -15.09 -3.21 15.40
CA TYR A 203 -14.46 -3.03 14.10
C TYR A 203 -15.42 -3.38 12.95
N ARG A 204 -16.17 -4.50 13.04
CA ARG A 204 -17.20 -4.88 12.04
C ARG A 204 -18.31 -3.82 11.92
N ILE A 205 -18.81 -3.30 13.04
CA ILE A 205 -19.81 -2.24 13.05
C ILE A 205 -19.26 -0.98 12.38
N TYR A 206 -18.02 -0.60 12.71
CA TYR A 206 -17.36 0.54 12.09
C TYR A 206 -17.18 0.37 10.58
N LEU A 207 -16.72 -0.78 10.11
CA LEU A 207 -16.57 -1.07 8.68
C LEU A 207 -17.92 -1.01 7.95
N ARG A 208 -18.97 -1.56 8.56
CA ARG A 208 -20.29 -1.66 7.92
C ARG A 208 -21.02 -0.32 7.83
N TRP A 209 -20.85 0.55 8.81
CA TRP A 209 -21.61 1.80 8.92
C TRP A 209 -20.74 3.05 8.89
N GLY A 210 -19.59 3.02 9.58
CA GLY A 210 -18.70 4.16 9.69
C GLY A 210 -18.01 4.51 8.37
N ILE A 211 -17.41 3.54 7.70
CA ILE A 211 -16.69 3.76 6.45
C ILE A 211 -17.60 4.29 5.33
N PRO A 212 -18.79 3.73 5.06
CA PRO A 212 -19.72 4.29 4.08
C PRO A 212 -20.18 5.72 4.43
N ALA A 213 -20.35 6.01 5.72
CA ALA A 213 -20.71 7.37 6.16
C ALA A 213 -19.57 8.37 5.84
N TRP A 214 -18.30 8.02 6.13
CA TRP A 214 -17.16 8.84 5.75
C TRP A 214 -17.04 9.00 4.23
N GLY A 215 -17.27 7.92 3.47
CA GLY A 215 -17.30 7.97 2.02
C GLY A 215 -18.28 9.03 1.51
N LYS A 216 -19.53 9.01 1.98
CA LYS A 216 -20.55 10.01 1.61
C LYS A 216 -20.14 11.44 1.99
N ILE A 217 -19.50 11.64 3.13
CA ILE A 217 -19.06 13.00 3.56
C ILE A 217 -17.93 13.53 2.66
N VAL A 218 -17.05 12.66 2.15
CA VAL A 218 -15.90 13.05 1.34
C VAL A 218 -16.24 13.16 -0.14
N THR A 219 -17.13 12.30 -0.65
CA THR A 219 -17.49 12.29 -2.08
C THR A 219 -18.69 13.18 -2.42
N GLY A 220 -19.54 13.49 -1.45
CA GLY A 220 -20.76 14.35 -1.62
C GLY A 220 -21.93 13.53 -2.01
#